data_b10354ea528483ed35d5211198ac5be4
#
_entry.id   b10354ea528483ed35d5211198ac5be4
#
_cell.length_a   1.000
_cell.length_b   1.000
_cell.length_c   1.000
_cell.angle_alpha   90.00
_cell.angle_beta   90.00
_cell.angle_gamma   90.00
#
_symmetry.space_group_name_H-M   'P 1'
#
loop_
_entity.id
_entity.type
_entity.pdbx_description
1 polymer ?
#
loop_
_entity_poly.entity_id
_entity_poly.type
_entity_poly.pdbx_seq_one_letter_code
_entity_poly.pdbx_strand_id
1 'polypeptide(L)'
;MVLSFCQILQESVQKLLPDGEHKAATLPAIAMGAMIGTVVIKGIIGLGCMKIKTTQVQALAQDCKTDVYFNTLSLLFPLIGAQANVWWLDPVGAAVLSLYVIYDWAGTVFENITRLSGLAADTALQKKLMYLAYRFSPIVDGFKSITSYHAGDGIWVEYDILLDGNTTLNKSHDIAETLQYCCEGLVEVDRAFVTTDCEYQLVSEAYLNH
;
A
#
# COMPACT_ATOMS: atom_id res chain seq x y z
N MET A 1 8.32 -5.00 -12.33
CA MET A 1 9.54 -4.47 -11.69
C MET A 1 10.36 -5.56 -11.03
N VAL A 2 9.93 -6.21 -9.95
CA VAL A 2 10.73 -7.22 -9.21
C VAL A 2 11.35 -8.29 -10.10
N LEU A 3 10.57 -8.88 -11.02
CA LEU A 3 11.08 -9.92 -11.94
C LEU A 3 12.24 -9.42 -12.83
N SER A 4 12.16 -8.19 -13.33
CA SER A 4 13.22 -7.61 -14.16
C SER A 4 14.52 -7.43 -13.35
N PHE A 5 14.40 -6.98 -12.08
CA PHE A 5 15.58 -6.85 -11.20
C PHE A 5 16.14 -8.19 -10.74
N CYS A 6 15.31 -9.23 -10.62
CA CYS A 6 15.81 -10.60 -10.42
C CYS A 6 16.65 -11.10 -11.61
N GLN A 7 16.26 -10.78 -12.85
CA GLN A 7 17.05 -11.11 -14.02
C GLN A 7 18.39 -10.36 -14.03
N ILE A 8 18.38 -9.05 -13.75
CA ILE A 8 19.61 -8.24 -13.67
C ILE A 8 20.53 -8.78 -12.57
N LEU A 9 19.98 -9.16 -11.42
CA LEU A 9 20.75 -9.79 -10.34
C LEU A 9 21.39 -11.10 -10.80
N GLN A 10 20.64 -11.97 -11.48
CA GLN A 10 21.13 -13.22 -12.02
C GLN A 10 22.28 -13.00 -13.03
N GLU A 11 22.12 -12.07 -13.96
CA GLU A 11 23.18 -11.70 -14.93
C GLU A 11 24.43 -11.15 -14.23
N SER A 12 24.24 -10.31 -13.20
CA SER A 12 25.33 -9.73 -12.44
C SER A 12 26.13 -10.80 -11.70
N VAL A 13 25.44 -11.77 -11.09
CA VAL A 13 26.08 -12.91 -10.43
C VAL A 13 26.82 -13.80 -11.44
N GLN A 14 26.23 -14.06 -12.62
CA GLN A 14 26.89 -14.85 -13.67
C GLN A 14 28.16 -14.17 -14.18
N LYS A 15 28.20 -12.85 -14.32
CA LYS A 15 29.39 -12.08 -14.71
C LYS A 15 30.49 -12.10 -13.65
N LEU A 16 30.17 -12.33 -12.38
CA LEU A 16 31.12 -12.44 -11.26
C LEU A 16 31.73 -13.84 -11.11
N LEU A 17 31.11 -14.88 -11.70
CA LEU A 17 31.62 -16.25 -11.67
C LEU A 17 32.87 -16.38 -12.55
N PRO A 18 33.79 -17.37 -12.26
CA PRO A 18 35.01 -17.56 -13.01
C PRO A 18 34.83 -17.78 -14.51
N ASP A 19 33.68 -18.32 -14.92
CA ASP A 19 33.32 -18.58 -16.33
C ASP A 19 32.66 -17.35 -17.02
N GLY A 20 32.53 -16.21 -16.33
CA GLY A 20 31.93 -15.01 -16.85
C GLY A 20 32.84 -14.20 -17.79
N GLU A 21 32.27 -13.44 -18.70
CA GLU A 21 33.06 -12.50 -19.54
C GLU A 21 33.57 -11.32 -18.70
N HIS A 22 34.83 -11.31 -18.43
CA HIS A 22 35.56 -10.30 -17.64
C HIS A 22 35.92 -9.07 -18.49
N LYS A 23 35.01 -8.56 -19.24
CA LYS A 23 35.20 -7.34 -20.05
C LYS A 23 34.52 -6.14 -19.38
N ALA A 24 35.24 -5.03 -19.34
CA ALA A 24 34.61 -3.75 -18.90
C ALA A 24 33.42 -3.43 -19.81
N ALA A 25 32.27 -3.09 -19.22
CA ALA A 25 31.07 -2.74 -19.95
C ALA A 25 31.33 -1.47 -20.77
N THR A 26 31.23 -1.56 -22.10
CA THR A 26 31.26 -0.40 -22.98
C THR A 26 29.85 0.05 -23.30
N LEU A 27 29.44 1.21 -22.79
CA LEU A 27 28.14 1.78 -23.08
C LEU A 27 28.18 2.53 -24.42
N PRO A 28 27.36 2.16 -25.43
CA PRO A 28 27.25 2.93 -26.65
C PRO A 28 26.65 4.32 -26.34
N ALA A 29 27.10 5.35 -27.07
CA ALA A 29 26.66 6.73 -26.83
C ALA A 29 25.14 6.94 -26.88
N ILE A 30 24.43 6.14 -27.70
CA ILE A 30 22.97 6.16 -27.80
C ILE A 30 22.33 5.67 -26.50
N ALA A 31 22.86 4.60 -25.90
CA ALA A 31 22.36 4.09 -24.61
C ALA A 31 22.58 5.11 -23.49
N MET A 32 23.75 5.74 -23.43
CA MET A 32 24.02 6.82 -22.47
C MET A 32 23.04 7.98 -22.61
N GLY A 33 22.78 8.43 -23.83
CA GLY A 33 21.81 9.49 -24.09
C GLY A 33 20.38 9.12 -23.66
N ALA A 34 19.96 7.88 -23.95
CA ALA A 34 18.65 7.38 -23.51
C ALA A 34 18.53 7.32 -21.96
N MET A 35 19.55 6.85 -21.28
CA MET A 35 19.55 6.77 -19.79
C MET A 35 19.53 8.16 -19.16
N ILE A 36 20.30 9.12 -19.66
CA ILE A 36 20.26 10.51 -19.20
C ILE A 36 18.88 11.13 -19.45
N GLY A 37 18.29 10.91 -20.61
CA GLY A 37 16.94 11.36 -20.92
C GLY A 37 15.89 10.79 -19.96
N THR A 38 15.98 9.50 -19.65
CA THR A 38 15.10 8.84 -18.67
C THR A 38 15.26 9.46 -17.27
N VAL A 39 16.49 9.68 -16.80
CA VAL A 39 16.77 10.29 -15.49
C VAL A 39 16.15 11.69 -15.40
N VAL A 40 16.32 12.52 -16.44
CA VAL A 40 15.78 13.88 -16.44
C VAL A 40 14.24 13.87 -16.45
N ILE A 41 13.62 13.10 -17.35
CA ILE A 41 12.16 13.07 -17.49
C ILE A 41 11.52 12.48 -16.22
N LYS A 42 11.98 11.32 -15.75
CA LYS A 42 11.45 10.68 -14.54
C LYS A 42 11.77 11.48 -13.28
N GLY A 43 12.88 12.18 -13.25
CA GLY A 43 13.21 13.10 -12.15
C GLY A 43 12.19 14.25 -12.04
N ILE A 44 11.82 14.87 -13.15
CA ILE A 44 10.82 15.94 -13.18
C ILE A 44 9.43 15.42 -12.77
N ILE A 45 9.03 14.26 -13.29
CA ILE A 45 7.75 13.62 -12.94
C ILE A 45 7.72 13.25 -11.46
N GLY A 46 8.78 12.62 -10.94
CA GLY A 46 8.89 12.22 -9.55
C GLY A 46 8.77 13.40 -8.58
N LEU A 47 9.45 14.52 -8.88
CA LEU A 47 9.33 15.75 -8.08
C LEU A 47 7.91 16.32 -8.08
N GLY A 48 7.20 16.23 -9.20
CA GLY A 48 5.78 16.62 -9.29
C GLY A 48 4.87 15.72 -8.44
N CYS A 49 5.10 14.41 -8.48
CA CYS A 49 4.32 13.40 -7.76
C CYS A 49 4.51 13.47 -6.23
N MET A 50 5.65 13.92 -5.72
CA MET A 50 5.93 14.00 -4.27
C MET A 50 4.96 14.92 -3.50
N LYS A 51 4.28 15.84 -4.18
CA LYS A 51 3.30 16.76 -3.57
C LYS A 51 1.92 16.14 -3.36
N ILE A 52 1.63 15.01 -3.98
CA ILE A 52 0.30 14.39 -3.99
C ILE A 52 0.35 13.13 -3.12
N LYS A 53 -0.55 13.03 -2.13
CA LYS A 53 -0.56 11.95 -1.12
C LYS A 53 -1.50 10.77 -1.47
N THR A 54 -1.85 10.59 -2.72
CA THR A 54 -2.67 9.45 -3.14
C THR A 54 -1.80 8.21 -3.30
N THR A 55 -2.25 7.04 -2.85
CA THR A 55 -1.49 5.77 -2.88
C THR A 55 -0.93 5.46 -4.27
N GLN A 56 -1.75 5.65 -5.31
CA GLN A 56 -1.34 5.42 -6.71
C GLN A 56 -0.22 6.38 -7.14
N VAL A 57 -0.29 7.66 -6.73
CA VAL A 57 0.73 8.66 -7.05
C VAL A 57 2.00 8.42 -6.26
N GLN A 58 1.91 7.91 -5.03
CA GLN A 58 3.08 7.52 -4.25
C GLN A 58 3.81 6.32 -4.87
N ALA A 59 3.08 5.31 -5.36
CA ALA A 59 3.67 4.20 -6.10
C ALA A 59 4.38 4.68 -7.37
N LEU A 60 3.79 5.63 -8.12
CA LEU A 60 4.43 6.24 -9.28
C LEU A 60 5.68 7.05 -8.90
N ALA A 61 5.63 7.79 -7.80
CA ALA A 61 6.79 8.53 -7.29
C ALA A 61 7.93 7.60 -6.88
N GLN A 62 7.61 6.46 -6.27
CA GLN A 62 8.59 5.42 -5.92
C GLN A 62 9.21 4.80 -7.17
N ASP A 63 8.40 4.48 -8.20
CA ASP A 63 8.88 3.98 -9.50
C ASP A 63 9.86 4.98 -10.14
N CYS A 64 9.47 6.24 -10.22
CA CYS A 64 10.33 7.30 -10.77
C CYS A 64 11.65 7.44 -9.99
N LYS A 65 11.59 7.39 -8.65
CA LYS A 65 12.76 7.45 -7.78
C LYS A 65 13.71 6.27 -8.01
N THR A 66 13.18 5.06 -8.07
CA THR A 66 13.94 3.83 -8.33
C THR A 66 14.63 3.90 -9.68
N ASP A 67 13.92 4.31 -10.73
CA ASP A 67 14.47 4.43 -12.09
C ASP A 67 15.56 5.51 -12.18
N VAL A 68 15.39 6.64 -11.52
CA VAL A 68 16.44 7.69 -11.46
C VAL A 68 17.69 7.16 -10.77
N TYR A 69 17.57 6.50 -9.62
CA TYR A 69 18.72 5.91 -8.93
C TYR A 69 19.38 4.82 -9.77
N PHE A 70 18.60 3.90 -10.32
CA PHE A 70 19.13 2.80 -11.13
C PHE A 70 19.88 3.30 -12.36
N ASN A 71 19.26 4.17 -13.15
CA ASN A 71 19.89 4.70 -14.37
C ASN A 71 21.14 5.55 -14.06
N THR A 72 21.09 6.35 -12.97
CA THR A 72 22.24 7.17 -12.57
C THR A 72 23.42 6.28 -12.14
N LEU A 73 23.18 5.27 -11.29
CA LEU A 73 24.25 4.37 -10.82
C LEU A 73 24.74 3.45 -11.95
N SER A 74 23.86 2.99 -12.84
CA SER A 74 24.21 2.21 -14.02
C SER A 74 25.05 2.98 -15.03
N LEU A 75 24.99 4.32 -15.03
CA LEU A 75 25.91 5.18 -15.78
C LEU A 75 27.25 5.36 -15.07
N LEU A 76 27.20 5.57 -13.74
CA LEU A 76 28.39 5.88 -12.95
C LEU A 76 29.33 4.66 -12.81
N PHE A 77 28.80 3.46 -12.57
CA PHE A 77 29.62 2.29 -12.34
C PHE A 77 30.52 1.91 -13.53
N PRO A 78 30.02 1.81 -14.78
CA PRO A 78 30.88 1.56 -15.94
C PRO A 78 31.90 2.66 -16.21
N LEU A 79 31.51 3.95 -15.98
CA LEU A 79 32.42 5.07 -16.17
C LEU A 79 33.59 5.03 -15.18
N ILE A 80 33.30 4.78 -13.90
CA ILE A 80 34.34 4.66 -12.85
C ILE A 80 35.16 3.36 -13.09
N GLY A 81 34.49 2.27 -13.43
CA GLY A 81 35.16 0.99 -13.74
C GLY A 81 36.14 1.10 -14.89
N ALA A 82 35.78 1.81 -15.96
CA ALA A 82 36.65 2.06 -17.12
C ALA A 82 37.83 2.94 -16.77
N GLN A 83 37.67 3.98 -15.93
CA GLN A 83 38.78 4.84 -15.48
C GLN A 83 39.71 4.15 -14.49
N ALA A 84 39.14 3.35 -13.58
CA ALA A 84 39.92 2.64 -12.57
C ALA A 84 40.46 1.29 -13.04
N ASN A 85 40.15 0.82 -14.25
CA ASN A 85 40.48 -0.53 -14.76
C ASN A 85 39.95 -1.67 -13.87
N VAL A 86 38.80 -1.48 -13.24
CA VAL A 86 38.17 -2.42 -12.30
C VAL A 86 36.94 -3.04 -12.96
N TRP A 87 37.06 -4.24 -13.51
CA TRP A 87 35.99 -4.94 -14.25
C TRP A 87 34.84 -5.40 -13.38
N TRP A 88 35.06 -5.67 -12.09
CA TRP A 88 34.06 -6.19 -11.18
C TRP A 88 33.13 -5.13 -10.60
N LEU A 89 33.47 -3.84 -10.74
CA LEU A 89 32.69 -2.74 -10.13
C LEU A 89 31.27 -2.63 -10.69
N ASP A 90 31.10 -2.79 -12.00
CA ASP A 90 29.81 -2.75 -12.67
C ASP A 90 28.89 -3.92 -12.23
N PRO A 91 29.28 -5.20 -12.32
CA PRO A 91 28.41 -6.29 -11.87
C PRO A 91 28.13 -6.29 -10.36
N VAL A 92 29.09 -5.90 -9.51
CA VAL A 92 28.85 -5.76 -8.07
C VAL A 92 27.87 -4.62 -7.81
N GLY A 93 28.05 -3.47 -8.46
CA GLY A 93 27.14 -2.35 -8.33
C GLY A 93 25.71 -2.70 -8.78
N ALA A 94 25.57 -3.37 -9.92
CA ALA A 94 24.29 -3.83 -10.42
C ALA A 94 23.62 -4.86 -9.48
N ALA A 95 24.38 -5.78 -8.89
CA ALA A 95 23.88 -6.76 -7.93
C ALA A 95 23.35 -6.09 -6.64
N VAL A 96 24.15 -5.19 -6.05
CA VAL A 96 23.77 -4.47 -4.83
C VAL A 96 22.51 -3.62 -5.07
N LEU A 97 22.48 -2.90 -6.19
CA LEU A 97 21.34 -2.05 -6.54
C LEU A 97 20.08 -2.88 -6.80
N SER A 98 20.20 -4.02 -7.49
CA SER A 98 19.08 -4.92 -7.73
C SER A 98 18.51 -5.49 -6.44
N LEU A 99 19.35 -5.88 -5.49
CA LEU A 99 18.92 -6.34 -4.17
C LEU A 99 18.18 -5.24 -3.40
N TYR A 100 18.71 -4.01 -3.43
CA TYR A 100 18.04 -2.88 -2.80
C TYR A 100 16.63 -2.64 -3.38
N VAL A 101 16.52 -2.62 -4.72
CA VAL A 101 15.23 -2.40 -5.40
C VAL A 101 14.25 -3.54 -5.12
N ILE A 102 14.71 -4.80 -5.15
CA ILE A 102 13.87 -5.95 -4.82
C ILE A 102 13.31 -5.83 -3.40
N TYR A 103 14.15 -5.44 -2.44
CA TYR A 103 13.73 -5.26 -1.04
C TYR A 103 12.69 -4.14 -0.89
N ASP A 104 12.93 -2.98 -1.49
CA ASP A 104 12.03 -1.81 -1.42
C ASP A 104 10.66 -2.11 -2.06
N TRP A 105 10.66 -2.73 -3.25
CA TRP A 105 9.42 -3.13 -3.93
C TRP A 105 8.70 -4.30 -3.26
N ALA A 106 9.42 -5.24 -2.65
CA ALA A 106 8.79 -6.31 -1.90
C ALA A 106 8.01 -5.77 -0.70
N GLY A 107 8.56 -4.76 -0.01
CA GLY A 107 7.86 -4.04 1.06
C GLY A 107 6.55 -3.42 0.58
N THR A 108 6.58 -2.69 -0.53
CA THR A 108 5.39 -2.06 -1.14
C THR A 108 4.34 -3.11 -1.55
N VAL A 109 4.76 -4.21 -2.16
CA VAL A 109 3.85 -5.31 -2.55
C VAL A 109 3.22 -5.93 -1.31
N PHE A 110 3.98 -6.19 -0.26
CA PHE A 110 3.47 -6.75 0.97
C PHE A 110 2.45 -5.83 1.66
N GLU A 111 2.73 -4.54 1.72
CA GLU A 111 1.78 -3.55 2.25
C GLU A 111 0.47 -3.53 1.46
N ASN A 112 0.53 -3.52 0.13
CA ASN A 112 -0.65 -3.55 -0.72
C ASN A 112 -1.46 -4.84 -0.53
N ILE A 113 -0.80 -6.00 -0.46
CA ILE A 113 -1.47 -7.28 -0.19
C ILE A 113 -2.18 -7.22 1.17
N THR A 114 -1.53 -6.71 2.20
CA THR A 114 -2.09 -6.63 3.55
C THR A 114 -3.31 -5.71 3.58
N ARG A 115 -3.27 -4.57 2.89
CA ARG A 115 -4.43 -3.67 2.74
C ARG A 115 -5.60 -4.33 2.00
N LEU A 116 -5.32 -5.09 0.93
CA LEU A 116 -6.34 -5.84 0.19
C LEU A 116 -6.91 -7.02 0.97
N SER A 117 -6.14 -7.54 1.95
CA SER A 117 -6.56 -8.64 2.82
C SER A 117 -7.38 -8.20 4.03
N GLY A 118 -7.80 -6.94 4.11
CA GLY A 118 -8.63 -6.45 5.21
C GLY A 118 -7.84 -6.04 6.45
N LEU A 119 -6.68 -5.40 6.27
CA LEU A 119 -5.93 -4.81 7.39
C LEU A 119 -6.82 -3.88 8.20
N ALA A 120 -6.87 -4.06 9.51
CA ALA A 120 -7.62 -3.19 10.41
C ALA A 120 -7.20 -1.72 10.25
N ALA A 121 -8.16 -0.82 10.34
CA ALA A 121 -7.91 0.61 10.26
C ALA A 121 -7.06 1.10 11.44
N ASP A 122 -6.41 2.24 11.25
CA ASP A 122 -5.56 2.86 12.25
C ASP A 122 -6.33 3.14 13.56
N THR A 123 -5.62 3.01 14.69
CA THR A 123 -6.17 3.22 16.03
C THR A 123 -6.79 4.61 16.22
N ALA A 124 -6.26 5.63 15.53
CA ALA A 124 -6.83 6.98 15.58
C ALA A 124 -8.24 7.03 14.97
N LEU A 125 -8.44 6.36 13.83
CA LEU A 125 -9.76 6.26 13.21
C LEU A 125 -10.71 5.41 14.06
N GLN A 126 -10.25 4.28 14.59
CA GLN A 126 -11.08 3.44 15.47
C GLN A 126 -11.63 4.25 16.66
N LYS A 127 -10.81 5.10 17.28
CA LYS A 127 -11.27 6.01 18.36
C LYS A 127 -12.31 7.02 17.89
N LYS A 128 -12.18 7.57 16.68
CA LYS A 128 -13.19 8.46 16.10
C LYS A 128 -14.53 7.73 15.88
N LEU A 129 -14.46 6.49 15.37
CA LEU A 129 -15.64 5.65 15.15
C LEU A 129 -16.35 5.29 16.46
N MET A 130 -15.57 4.94 17.49
CA MET A 130 -16.11 4.70 18.84
C MET A 130 -16.76 5.97 19.45
N TYR A 131 -16.15 7.14 19.22
CA TYR A 131 -16.73 8.39 19.68
C TYR A 131 -18.03 8.70 18.94
N LEU A 132 -18.09 8.44 17.62
CA LEU A 132 -19.32 8.58 16.84
C LEU A 132 -20.41 7.66 17.39
N ALA A 133 -20.12 6.39 17.64
CA ALA A 133 -21.03 5.44 18.28
C ALA A 133 -21.54 5.96 19.63
N TYR A 134 -20.65 6.46 20.49
CA TYR A 134 -21.04 7.05 21.76
C TYR A 134 -22.03 8.21 21.61
N ARG A 135 -21.86 9.05 20.58
CA ARG A 135 -22.80 10.14 20.29
C ARG A 135 -24.19 9.66 19.88
N PHE A 136 -24.28 8.47 19.29
CA PHE A 136 -25.55 7.83 18.93
C PHE A 136 -26.18 7.03 20.07
N SER A 137 -25.51 6.80 21.18
CA SER A 137 -25.99 6.00 22.31
C SER A 137 -27.36 6.43 22.89
N PRO A 138 -27.81 7.71 22.80
CA PRO A 138 -29.16 8.07 23.24
C PRO A 138 -30.27 7.61 22.30
N ILE A 139 -29.96 7.13 21.08
CA ILE A 139 -30.92 6.81 20.02
C ILE A 139 -30.97 5.29 19.79
N VAL A 140 -29.88 4.57 20.11
CA VAL A 140 -29.73 3.12 19.95
C VAL A 140 -29.61 2.46 21.31
N ASP A 141 -30.10 1.22 21.43
CA ASP A 141 -30.01 0.47 22.71
C ASP A 141 -28.56 -0.04 22.98
N GLY A 142 -27.81 -0.23 21.90
CA GLY A 142 -26.40 -0.63 22.01
C GLY A 142 -25.69 -0.80 20.69
N PHE A 143 -24.42 -1.15 20.78
CA PHE A 143 -23.57 -1.54 19.66
C PHE A 143 -23.04 -2.94 19.91
N LYS A 144 -23.30 -3.86 18.98
CA LYS A 144 -22.82 -5.24 19.04
C LYS A 144 -21.38 -5.32 18.59
N SER A 145 -21.07 -4.67 17.48
CA SER A 145 -19.72 -4.59 16.94
C SER A 145 -19.47 -3.30 16.15
N ILE A 146 -18.21 -2.87 16.13
CA ILE A 146 -17.72 -1.78 15.29
C ILE A 146 -16.44 -2.28 14.66
N THR A 147 -16.48 -2.55 13.36
CA THR A 147 -15.34 -3.08 12.63
C THR A 147 -14.91 -2.08 11.57
N SER A 148 -13.61 -1.87 11.42
CA SER A 148 -13.05 -0.99 10.40
C SER A 148 -11.80 -1.59 9.80
N TYR A 149 -11.74 -1.66 8.48
CA TYR A 149 -10.64 -2.31 7.75
C TYR A 149 -10.41 -1.69 6.39
N HIS A 150 -9.21 -1.89 5.87
CA HIS A 150 -8.87 -1.48 4.52
C HIS A 150 -9.52 -2.40 3.49
N ALA A 151 -10.19 -1.80 2.50
CA ALA A 151 -10.69 -2.46 1.31
C ALA A 151 -10.00 -1.83 0.08
N GLY A 152 -8.72 -2.16 -0.10
CA GLY A 152 -7.84 -1.49 -1.04
C GLY A 152 -7.35 -0.16 -0.49
N ASP A 153 -7.56 0.93 -1.24
CA ASP A 153 -7.16 2.29 -0.84
C ASP A 153 -8.13 2.93 0.15
N GLY A 154 -9.40 2.49 0.15
CA GLY A 154 -10.44 3.01 1.03
C GLY A 154 -10.54 2.24 2.35
N ILE A 155 -11.16 2.85 3.36
CA ILE A 155 -11.51 2.19 4.61
C ILE A 155 -13.00 1.97 4.64
N TRP A 156 -13.39 0.71 4.88
CA TRP A 156 -14.76 0.33 5.09
C TRP A 156 -15.02 0.16 6.58
N VAL A 157 -16.21 0.57 6.99
CA VAL A 157 -16.66 0.53 8.38
C VAL A 157 -17.97 -0.21 8.47
N GLU A 158 -18.07 -1.12 9.42
CA GLU A 158 -19.28 -1.87 9.72
C GLU A 158 -19.70 -1.60 11.15
N TYR A 159 -20.95 -1.15 11.30
CA TYR A 159 -21.63 -0.98 12.58
C TYR A 159 -22.76 -1.99 12.70
N ASP A 160 -22.76 -2.79 13.76
CA ASP A 160 -23.91 -3.59 14.16
C ASP A 160 -24.57 -2.92 15.37
N ILE A 161 -25.71 -2.28 15.13
CA ILE A 161 -26.46 -1.56 16.17
C ILE A 161 -27.61 -2.40 16.69
N LEU A 162 -27.90 -2.26 17.98
CA LEU A 162 -29.03 -2.90 18.64
C LEU A 162 -30.16 -1.91 18.82
N LEU A 163 -31.38 -2.31 18.44
CA LEU A 163 -32.61 -1.54 18.55
C LEU A 163 -33.67 -2.39 19.23
N ASP A 164 -34.62 -1.73 19.90
CA ASP A 164 -35.82 -2.39 20.43
C ASP A 164 -36.58 -3.16 19.32
N GLY A 165 -36.96 -4.40 19.61
CA GLY A 165 -37.67 -5.28 18.67
C GLY A 165 -39.02 -4.71 18.19
N ASN A 166 -39.60 -3.73 18.88
CA ASN A 166 -40.80 -3.02 18.47
C ASN A 166 -40.51 -1.81 17.59
N THR A 167 -39.26 -1.50 17.29
CA THR A 167 -38.88 -0.39 16.42
C THR A 167 -39.39 -0.65 15.00
N THR A 168 -40.14 0.31 14.44
CA THR A 168 -40.65 0.19 13.07
C THR A 168 -39.49 0.19 12.07
N LEU A 169 -39.66 -0.52 10.95
CA LEU A 169 -38.64 -0.59 9.89
C LEU A 169 -38.21 0.80 9.40
N ASN A 170 -39.14 1.73 9.24
CA ASN A 170 -38.85 3.11 8.82
C ASN A 170 -37.90 3.80 9.82
N LYS A 171 -38.21 3.71 11.12
CA LYS A 171 -37.36 4.31 12.16
C LYS A 171 -36.00 3.66 12.24
N SER A 172 -35.93 2.34 12.12
CA SER A 172 -34.67 1.59 12.08
C SER A 172 -33.80 2.03 10.88
N HIS A 173 -34.41 2.13 9.70
CA HIS A 173 -33.77 2.62 8.48
C HIS A 173 -33.23 4.05 8.66
N ASP A 174 -34.04 4.98 9.17
CA ASP A 174 -33.65 6.38 9.35
C ASP A 174 -32.46 6.53 10.32
N ILE A 175 -32.43 5.73 11.39
CA ILE A 175 -31.29 5.69 12.35
C ILE A 175 -30.03 5.15 11.65
N ALA A 176 -30.16 4.03 10.95
CA ALA A 176 -29.03 3.39 10.26
C ALA A 176 -28.44 4.30 9.17
N GLU A 177 -29.30 4.91 8.34
CA GLU A 177 -28.89 5.83 7.27
C GLU A 177 -28.21 7.09 7.84
N THR A 178 -28.73 7.63 8.95
CA THR A 178 -28.14 8.80 9.61
C THR A 178 -26.72 8.46 10.13
N LEU A 179 -26.55 7.31 10.78
CA LEU A 179 -25.24 6.86 11.28
C LEU A 179 -24.27 6.62 10.13
N GLN A 180 -24.74 5.95 9.06
CA GLN A 180 -23.96 5.74 7.84
C GLN A 180 -23.47 7.06 7.24
N TYR A 181 -24.39 8.03 7.06
CA TYR A 181 -24.06 9.34 6.51
C TYR A 181 -23.04 10.10 7.37
N CYS A 182 -23.20 10.06 8.69
CA CYS A 182 -22.23 10.67 9.61
C CYS A 182 -20.84 9.99 9.56
N CYS A 183 -20.81 8.68 9.38
CA CYS A 183 -19.58 7.91 9.28
C CYS A 183 -18.85 8.19 7.95
N GLU A 184 -19.56 8.17 6.84
CA GLU A 184 -19.03 8.48 5.49
C GLU A 184 -18.62 9.96 5.35
N GLY A 185 -19.07 10.84 6.26
CA GLY A 185 -18.61 12.22 6.37
C GLY A 185 -17.19 12.36 6.93
N LEU A 186 -16.59 11.29 7.46
CA LEU A 186 -15.19 11.28 7.87
C LEU A 186 -14.29 11.11 6.63
N VAL A 187 -13.27 11.96 6.53
CA VAL A 187 -12.37 12.00 5.35
C VAL A 187 -11.66 10.67 5.10
N GLU A 188 -11.43 9.91 6.15
CA GLU A 188 -10.72 8.63 6.10
C GLU A 188 -11.62 7.45 5.69
N VAL A 189 -12.94 7.60 5.77
CA VAL A 189 -13.92 6.55 5.50
C VAL A 189 -14.42 6.64 4.07
N ASP A 190 -14.29 5.56 3.32
CA ASP A 190 -14.80 5.46 1.95
C ASP A 190 -16.24 4.97 1.93
N ARG A 191 -16.57 4.01 2.81
CA ARG A 191 -17.90 3.44 2.90
C ARG A 191 -18.23 2.95 4.30
N ALA A 192 -19.48 3.12 4.71
CA ALA A 192 -20.00 2.56 5.95
C ALA A 192 -21.22 1.67 5.69
N PHE A 193 -21.33 0.60 6.45
CA PHE A 193 -22.45 -0.31 6.47
C PHE A 193 -23.00 -0.36 7.88
N VAL A 194 -24.30 -0.16 8.02
CA VAL A 194 -24.97 -0.21 9.32
C VAL A 194 -26.01 -1.32 9.29
N THR A 195 -25.76 -2.34 10.05
CA THR A 195 -26.71 -3.44 10.27
C THR A 195 -27.50 -3.18 11.54
N THR A 196 -28.80 -3.35 11.48
CA THR A 196 -29.68 -3.22 12.64
C THR A 196 -30.09 -4.62 13.12
N ASP A 197 -29.91 -4.88 14.41
CA ASP A 197 -30.32 -6.12 15.08
C ASP A 197 -31.23 -5.79 16.26
N CYS A 198 -32.05 -6.73 16.67
CA CYS A 198 -32.83 -6.59 17.89
C CYS A 198 -31.99 -6.96 19.10
N GLU A 199 -32.30 -6.40 20.27
CA GLU A 199 -31.69 -6.82 21.51
C GLU A 199 -31.81 -8.34 21.64
N TYR A 200 -30.65 -9.02 21.67
CA TYR A 200 -30.59 -10.46 21.74
C TYR A 200 -31.16 -10.89 23.09
N GLN A 201 -32.37 -11.39 23.13
CA GLN A 201 -32.72 -12.36 24.17
C GLN A 201 -31.74 -13.51 23.99
N LEU A 202 -30.73 -13.52 24.86
CA LEU A 202 -29.62 -14.48 24.82
C LEU A 202 -30.17 -15.88 24.52
N VAL A 203 -29.66 -16.49 23.46
CA VAL A 203 -29.84 -17.91 23.10
C VAL A 203 -29.48 -18.85 24.27
N SER A 204 -29.08 -18.33 25.45
CA SER A 204 -28.83 -19.08 26.64
C SER A 204 -30.05 -19.85 27.20
N GLU A 205 -31.28 -19.41 26.90
CA GLU A 205 -32.46 -20.18 27.34
C GLU A 205 -32.83 -21.33 26.40
N ALA A 206 -32.47 -21.24 25.12
CA ALA A 206 -32.77 -22.30 24.15
C ALA A 206 -31.83 -23.52 24.29
N TYR A 207 -30.63 -23.36 24.83
CA TYR A 207 -29.67 -24.44 25.04
C TYR A 207 -29.72 -25.05 26.49
N LEU A 208 -30.45 -24.45 27.42
CA LEU A 208 -30.59 -24.98 28.78
C LEU A 208 -31.85 -25.86 28.99
N ASN A 209 -32.70 -25.98 27.97
CA ASN A 209 -33.92 -26.78 28.04
C ASN A 209 -33.90 -28.03 27.12
N HIS A 210 -32.72 -28.56 26.80
CA HIS A 210 -32.56 -29.87 26.14
C HIS A 210 -31.62 -30.77 26.91
#